data_afbcd6126d508418f54db2ba0c9821ff
#
_entry.id   afbcd6126d508418f54db2ba0c9821ff
#
_cell.length_a   1.000
_cell.length_b   1.000
_cell.length_c   1.000
_cell.angle_alpha   90.00
_cell.angle_beta   90.00
_cell.angle_gamma   90.00
#
_symmetry.space_group_name_H-M   'P 1'
#
loop_
_entity.id
_entity.type
_entity.pdbx_description
1 polymer ?
#
loop_
_entity_poly.entity_id
_entity_poly.type
_entity_poly.pdbx_seq_one_letter_code
_entity_poly.pdbx_strand_id
1 'polypeptide(L)'
;MTHTTVSGESVDLPATIRANVLVETGKMQMVERPRPSPKTGEVLVRIHAVGVCGSDAHYFHEGRIGPYVVNSPLVLGHEASGRIAAVGDGVDPRRIGQRVSIEPQKPDPTSSESKAGRYNLCPQMEFFATPPIDGALTDYVTIGADFAHHIADSVSYEAAALFEPLSVGIASAQKAGITAGSRVLIAGAGPVGIVTTQVAKAFGATEVIVSDIDAARRDVALKFGATTVVDPRENDIRSLAVDAFIDASGATAAVIDGIHAVRPAGTVVLVGMGADEIPLPVPIIQNRELMLTGVFRYANTWPIAAALVAAGRVDLDSMVTARFSLEQSQEALVADRIPGSIKAVVIVAEGD
;
A
#
# COMPACT_ATOMS: atom_id res chain seq x y z
N MET A 1 15.79 -11.54 40.40
CA MET A 1 14.40 -11.26 40.79
C MET A 1 14.31 -9.79 41.14
N THR A 2 13.91 -8.95 40.21
CA THR A 2 13.51 -7.58 40.48
C THR A 2 12.41 -7.25 39.46
N HIS A 3 11.17 -7.42 39.92
CA HIS A 3 9.99 -6.96 39.19
C HIS A 3 9.92 -5.44 39.29
N THR A 4 10.15 -4.76 38.17
CA THR A 4 9.80 -3.35 38.05
C THR A 4 8.38 -3.29 37.47
N THR A 5 7.40 -3.18 38.38
CA THR A 5 6.00 -2.89 38.01
C THR A 5 5.89 -1.43 37.60
N VAL A 6 5.73 -1.17 36.32
CA VAL A 6 5.10 0.06 35.82
C VAL A 6 3.60 -0.20 35.91
N SER A 7 2.85 0.74 36.49
CA SER A 7 1.40 0.71 36.64
C SER A 7 0.71 0.66 35.26
N GLY A 8 0.40 -0.54 34.81
CA GLY A 8 -0.36 -0.83 33.62
C GLY A 8 -0.98 -2.22 33.83
N GLU A 9 -2.29 -2.30 33.71
CA GLU A 9 -3.02 -3.56 33.72
C GLU A 9 -2.30 -4.54 32.80
N SER A 10 -1.94 -5.72 33.30
CA SER A 10 -1.48 -6.83 32.48
C SER A 10 -2.66 -7.23 31.60
N VAL A 11 -2.66 -6.78 30.37
CA VAL A 11 -3.63 -7.28 29.37
C VAL A 11 -3.33 -8.76 29.23
N ASP A 12 -4.25 -9.60 29.70
CA ASP A 12 -4.14 -11.05 29.57
C ASP A 12 -4.29 -11.40 28.08
N LEU A 13 -3.15 -11.67 27.43
CA LEU A 13 -3.11 -11.92 26.00
C LEU A 13 -3.61 -13.35 25.72
N PRO A 14 -4.54 -13.56 24.78
CA PRO A 14 -5.09 -14.88 24.48
C PRO A 14 -3.99 -15.84 24.01
N ALA A 15 -4.10 -17.13 24.38
CA ALA A 15 -3.18 -18.16 23.92
C ALA A 15 -3.36 -18.50 22.44
N THR A 16 -4.61 -18.43 21.95
CA THR A 16 -4.99 -18.65 20.54
C THR A 16 -5.60 -17.39 19.94
N ILE A 17 -5.52 -17.26 18.64
CA ILE A 17 -6.01 -16.13 17.84
C ILE A 17 -6.79 -16.62 16.64
N ARG A 18 -7.71 -15.79 16.15
CA ARG A 18 -8.42 -16.01 14.90
C ARG A 18 -7.55 -15.56 13.72
N ALA A 19 -7.61 -16.31 12.63
CA ALA A 19 -7.04 -15.91 11.35
C ALA A 19 -7.97 -16.33 10.22
N ASN A 20 -8.13 -15.48 9.21
CA ASN A 20 -8.84 -15.84 7.98
C ASN A 20 -7.82 -16.23 6.92
N VAL A 21 -7.86 -17.47 6.46
CA VAL A 21 -6.80 -18.13 5.69
C VAL A 21 -7.32 -18.48 4.30
N LEU A 22 -6.58 -18.13 3.28
CA LEU A 22 -6.75 -18.67 1.92
C LEU A 22 -6.29 -20.13 1.93
N VAL A 23 -7.25 -21.07 1.94
CA VAL A 23 -6.98 -22.52 1.99
C VAL A 23 -6.85 -23.13 0.59
N GLU A 24 -7.53 -22.56 -0.37
CA GLU A 24 -7.45 -22.84 -1.80
C GLU A 24 -7.93 -21.62 -2.60
N THR A 25 -7.61 -21.55 -3.86
CA THR A 25 -8.05 -20.47 -4.76
C THR A 25 -9.58 -20.30 -4.68
N GLY A 26 -10.01 -19.06 -4.38
CA GLY A 26 -11.43 -18.71 -4.25
C GLY A 26 -12.06 -19.07 -2.90
N LYS A 27 -11.30 -19.55 -1.91
CA LYS A 27 -11.88 -19.99 -0.64
C LYS A 27 -11.06 -19.56 0.57
N MET A 28 -11.68 -18.72 1.39
CA MET A 28 -11.17 -18.33 2.71
C MET A 28 -11.81 -19.20 3.80
N GLN A 29 -11.09 -19.42 4.89
CA GLN A 29 -11.57 -20.15 6.06
C GLN A 29 -11.04 -19.53 7.35
N MET A 30 -11.94 -19.30 8.30
CA MET A 30 -11.58 -18.93 9.67
C MET A 30 -10.96 -20.12 10.38
N VAL A 31 -9.80 -19.90 11.00
CA VAL A 31 -9.09 -20.90 11.81
C VAL A 31 -8.61 -20.27 13.11
N GLU A 32 -8.46 -21.11 14.14
CA GLU A 32 -7.72 -20.75 15.36
C GLU A 32 -6.28 -21.19 15.22
N ARG A 33 -5.36 -20.31 15.64
CA ARG A 33 -3.91 -20.56 15.64
C ARG A 33 -3.29 -20.13 16.97
N PRO A 34 -2.15 -20.70 17.38
CA PRO A 34 -1.38 -20.16 18.49
C PRO A 34 -1.02 -18.69 18.23
N ARG A 35 -1.17 -17.84 19.23
CA ARG A 35 -0.72 -16.43 19.14
C ARG A 35 0.79 -16.39 18.97
N PRO A 36 1.32 -15.61 17.99
CA PRO A 36 2.76 -15.44 17.85
C PRO A 36 3.34 -14.68 19.05
N SER A 37 4.60 -14.95 19.35
CA SER A 37 5.36 -14.22 20.37
C SER A 37 6.44 -13.39 19.71
N PRO A 38 6.61 -12.11 20.10
CA PRO A 38 7.62 -11.25 19.49
C PRO A 38 9.02 -11.73 19.88
N LYS A 39 9.91 -11.86 18.91
CA LYS A 39 11.33 -12.15 19.09
C LYS A 39 12.08 -10.89 19.51
N THR A 40 13.39 -11.03 19.77
CA THR A 40 14.29 -9.89 20.01
C THR A 40 14.16 -8.86 18.87
N GLY A 41 13.92 -7.60 19.23
CA GLY A 41 13.74 -6.50 18.28
C GLY A 41 12.36 -6.44 17.59
N GLU A 42 11.43 -7.35 17.92
CA GLU A 42 10.07 -7.34 17.36
C GLU A 42 9.04 -6.80 18.37
N VAL A 43 7.89 -6.40 17.83
CA VAL A 43 6.67 -6.09 18.60
C VAL A 43 5.55 -7.04 18.18
N LEU A 44 4.64 -7.35 19.12
CA LEU A 44 3.35 -7.97 18.86
C LEU A 44 2.31 -6.88 18.70
N VAL A 45 1.65 -6.84 17.56
CA VAL A 45 0.59 -5.86 17.26
C VAL A 45 -0.77 -6.55 17.27
N ARG A 46 -1.72 -6.04 18.07
CA ARG A 46 -3.13 -6.35 17.94
C ARG A 46 -3.65 -5.59 16.73
N ILE A 47 -4.16 -6.29 15.73
CA ILE A 47 -4.67 -5.68 14.50
C ILE A 47 -6.04 -5.06 14.75
N HIS A 48 -6.24 -3.84 14.25
CA HIS A 48 -7.52 -3.13 14.24
C HIS A 48 -8.13 -3.05 12.85
N ALA A 49 -7.33 -2.69 11.85
CA ALA A 49 -7.81 -2.53 10.49
C ALA A 49 -6.80 -3.09 9.48
N VAL A 50 -7.33 -3.70 8.41
CA VAL A 50 -6.55 -4.21 7.28
C VAL A 50 -7.21 -3.75 5.98
N GLY A 51 -6.49 -2.96 5.18
CA GLY A 51 -6.91 -2.59 3.83
C GLY A 51 -6.81 -3.78 2.88
N VAL A 52 -7.73 -3.87 1.94
CA VAL A 52 -7.72 -4.89 0.88
C VAL A 52 -7.01 -4.35 -0.35
N CYS A 53 -5.95 -5.02 -0.77
CA CYS A 53 -5.17 -4.70 -1.97
C CYS A 53 -5.62 -5.54 -3.18
N GLY A 54 -5.40 -5.02 -4.39
CA GLY A 54 -5.59 -5.78 -5.62
C GLY A 54 -4.74 -7.06 -5.67
N SER A 55 -3.55 -7.06 -5.06
CA SER A 55 -2.70 -8.25 -4.96
C SER A 55 -3.32 -9.36 -4.08
N ASP A 56 -4.03 -9.00 -2.99
CA ASP A 56 -4.77 -9.98 -2.19
C ASP A 56 -5.88 -10.63 -3.03
N ALA A 57 -6.60 -9.81 -3.82
CA ALA A 57 -7.62 -10.31 -4.76
C ALA A 57 -7.02 -11.22 -5.85
N HIS A 58 -5.83 -10.92 -6.37
CA HIS A 58 -5.10 -11.79 -7.31
C HIS A 58 -4.75 -13.14 -6.68
N TYR A 59 -4.17 -13.15 -5.47
CA TYR A 59 -3.91 -14.42 -4.77
C TYR A 59 -5.20 -15.20 -4.51
N PHE A 60 -6.29 -14.51 -4.14
CA PHE A 60 -7.58 -15.15 -3.92
C PHE A 60 -8.14 -15.78 -5.20
N HIS A 61 -8.10 -15.09 -6.34
CA HIS A 61 -8.71 -15.56 -7.58
C HIS A 61 -7.82 -16.48 -8.41
N GLU A 62 -6.50 -16.25 -8.40
CA GLU A 62 -5.55 -16.88 -9.34
C GLU A 62 -4.52 -17.78 -8.62
N GLY A 63 -4.40 -17.65 -7.30
CA GLY A 63 -3.42 -18.39 -6.50
C GLY A 63 -1.96 -17.97 -6.73
N ARG A 64 -1.70 -16.90 -7.52
CA ARG A 64 -0.34 -16.46 -7.84
C ARG A 64 -0.27 -15.00 -8.28
N ILE A 65 0.91 -14.41 -8.11
CA ILE A 65 1.31 -13.14 -8.76
C ILE A 65 2.74 -13.31 -9.27
N GLY A 66 2.92 -13.32 -10.59
CA GLY A 66 4.23 -13.59 -11.19
C GLY A 66 4.85 -14.88 -10.62
N PRO A 67 6.08 -14.83 -10.06
CA PRO A 67 6.75 -16.00 -9.50
C PRO A 67 6.22 -16.44 -8.12
N TYR A 68 5.41 -15.62 -7.45
CA TYR A 68 4.89 -15.92 -6.11
C TYR A 68 3.62 -16.76 -6.21
N VAL A 69 3.72 -18.04 -5.85
CA VAL A 69 2.63 -19.02 -5.95
C VAL A 69 2.20 -19.47 -4.56
N VAL A 70 0.90 -19.49 -4.30
CA VAL A 70 0.31 -20.00 -3.07
C VAL A 70 0.30 -21.52 -3.10
N ASN A 71 1.29 -22.15 -2.47
CA ASN A 71 1.46 -23.61 -2.41
C ASN A 71 0.98 -24.23 -1.08
N SER A 72 0.59 -23.40 -0.11
CA SER A 72 0.11 -23.77 1.22
C SER A 72 -0.92 -22.77 1.70
N PRO A 73 -1.75 -23.07 2.71
CA PRO A 73 -2.65 -22.10 3.28
C PRO A 73 -1.91 -20.82 3.70
N LEU A 74 -2.47 -19.65 3.33
CA LEU A 74 -1.84 -18.33 3.50
C LEU A 74 -2.82 -17.34 4.13
N VAL A 75 -2.41 -16.61 5.15
CA VAL A 75 -3.13 -15.43 5.62
C VAL A 75 -2.83 -14.26 4.67
N LEU A 76 -3.87 -13.65 4.11
CA LEU A 76 -3.75 -12.47 3.24
C LEU A 76 -3.72 -11.18 4.05
N GLY A 77 -3.60 -10.03 3.34
CA GLY A 77 -3.60 -8.68 3.91
C GLY A 77 -2.22 -8.20 4.33
N HIS A 78 -1.83 -7.03 3.83
CA HIS A 78 -0.54 -6.41 4.12
C HIS A 78 -0.65 -4.89 4.40
N GLU A 79 -1.81 -4.32 4.26
CA GLU A 79 -2.10 -2.93 4.59
C GLU A 79 -2.72 -2.89 6.00
N ALA A 80 -1.91 -2.79 7.06
CA ALA A 80 -2.41 -3.04 8.41
C ALA A 80 -2.06 -1.94 9.41
N SER A 81 -2.95 -1.78 10.40
CA SER A 81 -2.76 -0.92 11.55
C SER A 81 -3.28 -1.59 12.82
N GLY A 82 -2.80 -1.11 13.95
CA GLY A 82 -3.22 -1.67 15.23
C GLY A 82 -2.54 -1.02 16.42
N ARG A 83 -2.49 -1.77 17.52
CA ARG A 83 -1.89 -1.34 18.78
C ARG A 83 -0.86 -2.35 19.25
N ILE A 84 0.30 -1.89 19.71
CA ILE A 84 1.34 -2.75 20.26
C ILE A 84 0.82 -3.38 21.56
N ALA A 85 0.73 -4.71 21.60
CA ALA A 85 0.24 -5.48 22.72
C ALA A 85 1.37 -6.06 23.59
N ALA A 86 2.52 -6.35 22.98
CA ALA A 86 3.72 -6.80 23.68
C ALA A 86 4.97 -6.44 22.87
N VAL A 87 6.12 -6.47 23.55
CA VAL A 87 7.43 -6.21 22.93
C VAL A 87 8.39 -7.37 23.23
N GLY A 88 9.26 -7.66 22.26
CA GLY A 88 10.37 -8.60 22.44
C GLY A 88 11.58 -7.95 23.11
N ASP A 89 12.58 -8.76 23.43
CA ASP A 89 13.82 -8.30 24.06
C ASP A 89 14.47 -7.19 23.20
N GLY A 90 15.02 -6.18 23.86
CA GLY A 90 15.70 -5.05 23.22
C GLY A 90 14.77 -3.94 22.72
N VAL A 91 13.46 -4.10 22.79
CA VAL A 91 12.47 -3.05 22.46
C VAL A 91 12.03 -2.32 23.73
N ASP A 92 11.90 -1.00 23.68
CA ASP A 92 11.43 -0.17 24.80
C ASP A 92 10.01 -0.58 25.23
N PRO A 93 9.80 -1.04 26.48
CA PRO A 93 8.48 -1.45 26.99
C PRO A 93 7.42 -0.33 26.95
N ARG A 94 7.82 0.94 26.92
CA ARG A 94 6.91 2.09 26.82
C ARG A 94 6.17 2.12 25.47
N ARG A 95 6.58 1.30 24.51
CA ARG A 95 5.86 1.14 23.25
C ARG A 95 4.56 0.33 23.36
N ILE A 96 4.39 -0.43 24.45
CA ILE A 96 3.12 -1.16 24.71
C ILE A 96 1.99 -0.13 24.80
N GLY A 97 0.89 -0.39 24.09
CA GLY A 97 -0.25 0.51 23.98
C GLY A 97 -0.14 1.56 22.87
N GLN A 98 1.02 1.73 22.22
CA GLN A 98 1.15 2.65 21.08
C GLN A 98 0.28 2.20 19.90
N ARG A 99 -0.40 3.17 19.30
CA ARG A 99 -1.11 3.00 18.03
C ARG A 99 -0.09 3.05 16.89
N VAL A 100 -0.18 2.10 15.96
CA VAL A 100 0.80 1.96 14.89
C VAL A 100 0.18 1.63 13.54
N SER A 101 0.83 2.11 12.47
CA SER A 101 0.71 1.59 11.12
C SER A 101 1.88 0.62 10.88
N ILE A 102 1.61 -0.51 10.25
CA ILE A 102 2.61 -1.54 9.98
C ILE A 102 3.17 -1.34 8.57
N GLU A 103 4.49 -1.18 8.48
CA GLU A 103 5.22 -1.36 7.23
C GLU A 103 5.51 -2.86 7.06
N PRO A 104 4.86 -3.56 6.12
CA PRO A 104 4.77 -5.02 6.12
C PRO A 104 6.02 -5.71 5.55
N GLN A 105 7.21 -5.18 5.86
CA GLN A 105 8.50 -5.61 5.33
C GLN A 105 9.42 -6.13 6.44
N LYS A 106 10.09 -7.25 6.17
CA LYS A 106 11.15 -7.82 7.02
C LYS A 106 12.38 -8.07 6.13
N PRO A 107 13.16 -7.02 5.83
CA PRO A 107 14.38 -7.17 5.03
C PRO A 107 15.52 -7.76 5.86
N ASP A 108 16.47 -8.42 5.21
CA ASP A 108 17.77 -8.68 5.81
C ASP A 108 18.56 -7.36 5.95
N PRO A 109 18.84 -6.89 7.19
CA PRO A 109 19.56 -5.62 7.41
C PRO A 109 21.00 -5.66 6.91
N THR A 110 21.56 -6.85 6.64
CA THR A 110 22.94 -7.03 6.20
C THR A 110 23.09 -6.99 4.68
N SER A 111 22.01 -7.07 3.91
CA SER A 111 22.05 -6.98 2.45
C SER A 111 22.58 -5.64 1.95
N SER A 112 23.16 -5.63 0.76
CA SER A 112 23.68 -4.40 0.11
C SER A 112 22.58 -3.37 -0.13
N GLU A 113 21.39 -3.85 -0.49
CA GLU A 113 20.20 -3.03 -0.76
C GLU A 113 19.72 -2.36 0.53
N SER A 114 19.61 -3.12 1.63
CA SER A 114 19.20 -2.58 2.93
C SER A 114 20.20 -1.54 3.44
N LYS A 115 21.51 -1.82 3.35
CA LYS A 115 22.57 -0.87 3.73
C LYS A 115 22.57 0.39 2.87
N ALA A 116 22.11 0.30 1.62
CA ALA A 116 21.94 1.44 0.73
C ALA A 116 20.63 2.21 0.93
N GLY A 117 19.81 1.84 1.95
CA GLY A 117 18.49 2.46 2.20
C GLY A 117 17.41 2.05 1.20
N ARG A 118 17.67 1.05 0.37
CA ARG A 118 16.74 0.47 -0.62
C ARG A 118 16.26 -0.91 -0.18
N TYR A 119 15.88 -1.03 1.10
CA TYR A 119 15.52 -2.30 1.72
C TYR A 119 14.32 -2.99 1.05
N ASN A 120 13.44 -2.25 0.38
CA ASN A 120 12.36 -2.82 -0.45
C ASN A 120 12.87 -3.75 -1.57
N LEU A 121 14.14 -3.61 -1.96
CA LEU A 121 14.79 -4.44 -2.99
C LEU A 121 15.67 -5.55 -2.39
N CYS A 122 15.61 -5.77 -1.08
CA CYS A 122 16.36 -6.83 -0.42
C CYS A 122 16.01 -8.21 -1.03
N PRO A 123 17.02 -9.00 -1.50
CA PRO A 123 16.76 -10.33 -2.08
C PRO A 123 16.12 -11.32 -1.11
N GLN A 124 16.36 -11.15 0.22
CA GLN A 124 15.80 -11.97 1.29
C GLN A 124 14.58 -11.31 1.95
N MET A 125 13.85 -10.47 1.21
CA MET A 125 12.66 -9.80 1.73
C MET A 125 11.57 -10.79 2.11
N GLU A 126 11.15 -10.78 3.37
CA GLU A 126 9.87 -11.33 3.80
C GLU A 126 8.83 -10.20 3.81
N PHE A 127 7.74 -10.39 3.09
CA PHE A 127 6.69 -9.39 2.97
C PHE A 127 5.35 -10.03 3.32
N PHE A 128 4.55 -9.36 4.15
CA PHE A 128 3.22 -9.87 4.54
C PHE A 128 2.38 -10.23 3.32
N ALA A 129 1.61 -11.32 3.45
CA ALA A 129 0.75 -11.84 2.39
C ALA A 129 1.47 -12.16 1.06
N THR A 130 2.79 -12.31 1.08
CA THR A 130 3.55 -12.81 -0.08
C THR A 130 4.03 -14.24 0.24
N PRO A 131 3.60 -15.26 -0.51
CA PRO A 131 3.94 -16.65 -0.20
C PRO A 131 5.45 -16.87 0.00
N PRO A 132 5.87 -17.58 1.07
CA PRO A 132 5.06 -18.30 2.05
C PRO A 132 4.73 -17.49 3.33
N ILE A 133 4.87 -16.18 3.33
CA ILE A 133 4.76 -15.31 4.52
C ILE A 133 3.31 -14.92 4.76
N ASP A 134 2.78 -15.23 5.96
CA ASP A 134 1.44 -14.85 6.38
C ASP A 134 1.29 -13.32 6.49
N GLY A 135 0.09 -12.84 6.22
CA GLY A 135 -0.32 -11.45 6.31
C GLY A 135 -1.09 -11.12 7.59
N ALA A 136 -1.93 -10.09 7.52
CA ALA A 136 -2.54 -9.42 8.66
C ALA A 136 -4.06 -9.66 8.82
N LEU A 137 -4.71 -10.50 8.01
CA LEU A 137 -6.11 -10.90 8.25
C LEU A 137 -6.19 -11.88 9.43
N THR A 138 -5.80 -11.40 10.62
CA THR A 138 -5.71 -12.13 11.88
C THR A 138 -5.74 -11.16 13.07
N ASP A 139 -6.04 -11.66 14.28
CA ASP A 139 -6.09 -10.81 15.48
C ASP A 139 -4.74 -10.18 15.86
N TYR A 140 -3.61 -10.89 15.66
CA TYR A 140 -2.28 -10.43 16.05
C TYR A 140 -1.22 -10.85 15.04
N VAL A 141 -0.22 -9.96 14.85
CA VAL A 141 1.00 -10.24 14.07
C VAL A 141 2.25 -9.82 14.81
N THR A 142 3.41 -10.35 14.44
CA THR A 142 4.72 -9.84 14.87
C THR A 142 5.43 -9.15 13.72
N ILE A 143 6.09 -8.04 14.04
CA ILE A 143 6.88 -7.26 13.07
C ILE A 143 8.09 -6.65 13.78
N GLY A 144 9.16 -6.35 13.05
CA GLY A 144 10.28 -5.58 13.57
C GLY A 144 9.82 -4.25 14.16
N ALA A 145 10.36 -3.88 15.32
CA ALA A 145 9.94 -2.68 16.03
C ALA A 145 10.06 -1.40 15.17
N ASP A 146 11.08 -1.34 14.30
CA ASP A 146 11.32 -0.23 13.38
C ASP A 146 10.31 -0.16 12.23
N PHE A 147 9.57 -1.24 11.97
CA PHE A 147 8.51 -1.34 10.96
C PHE A 147 7.10 -1.21 11.53
N ALA A 148 6.97 -0.95 12.84
CA ALA A 148 5.73 -0.57 13.51
C ALA A 148 5.76 0.93 13.82
N HIS A 149 5.28 1.75 12.90
CA HIS A 149 5.38 3.20 12.96
C HIS A 149 4.26 3.81 13.80
N HIS A 150 4.61 4.64 14.78
CA HIS A 150 3.63 5.35 15.60
C HIS A 150 2.74 6.27 14.74
N ILE A 151 1.45 6.29 15.04
CA ILE A 151 0.46 7.19 14.42
C ILE A 151 -0.12 8.15 15.46
N ALA A 152 -0.39 9.38 15.04
CA ALA A 152 -1.03 10.37 15.90
C ALA A 152 -2.46 9.94 16.28
N ASP A 153 -2.95 10.38 17.45
CA ASP A 153 -4.30 10.05 17.92
C ASP A 153 -5.41 10.57 17.00
N SER A 154 -5.14 11.59 16.21
CA SER A 154 -6.06 12.14 15.21
C SER A 154 -6.22 11.27 13.95
N VAL A 155 -5.35 10.27 13.74
CA VAL A 155 -5.39 9.38 12.58
C VAL A 155 -6.19 8.13 12.95
N SER A 156 -7.22 7.79 12.18
CA SER A 156 -7.97 6.55 12.38
C SER A 156 -7.11 5.31 12.10
N TYR A 157 -7.49 4.14 12.64
CA TYR A 157 -6.81 2.89 12.27
C TYR A 157 -7.03 2.54 10.80
N GLU A 158 -8.19 2.88 10.24
CA GLU A 158 -8.48 2.68 8.83
C GLU A 158 -7.54 3.50 7.93
N ALA A 159 -7.40 4.80 8.20
CA ALA A 159 -6.45 5.65 7.49
C ALA A 159 -4.99 5.16 7.68
N ALA A 160 -4.64 4.73 8.88
CA ALA A 160 -3.30 4.22 9.19
C ALA A 160 -2.98 2.90 8.45
N ALA A 161 -3.97 2.03 8.24
CA ALA A 161 -3.81 0.85 7.39
C ALA A 161 -3.46 1.25 5.95
N LEU A 162 -4.06 2.32 5.45
CA LEU A 162 -3.81 2.82 4.09
C LEU A 162 -2.48 3.60 3.93
N PHE A 163 -1.64 3.69 4.96
CA PHE A 163 -0.27 4.21 4.80
C PHE A 163 0.55 3.33 3.83
N GLU A 164 0.19 2.06 3.72
CA GLU A 164 0.83 1.15 2.77
C GLU A 164 0.62 1.61 1.32
N PRO A 165 -0.62 1.69 0.76
CA PRO A 165 -0.80 2.18 -0.60
C PRO A 165 -0.39 3.65 -0.76
N LEU A 166 -0.53 4.49 0.27
CA LEU A 166 -0.01 5.86 0.25
C LEU A 166 1.51 5.88 0.04
N SER A 167 2.24 4.95 0.64
CA SER A 167 3.69 4.81 0.47
C SER A 167 4.08 4.45 -0.96
N VAL A 168 3.25 3.66 -1.67
CA VAL A 168 3.42 3.43 -3.12
C VAL A 168 3.27 4.75 -3.89
N GLY A 169 2.26 5.56 -3.57
CA GLY A 169 2.07 6.88 -4.17
C GLY A 169 3.23 7.83 -3.90
N ILE A 170 3.77 7.85 -2.66
CA ILE A 170 4.93 8.66 -2.28
C ILE A 170 6.17 8.23 -3.06
N ALA A 171 6.47 6.93 -3.11
CA ALA A 171 7.60 6.40 -3.86
C ALA A 171 7.49 6.73 -5.36
N SER A 172 6.28 6.66 -5.92
CA SER A 172 6.00 7.01 -7.30
C SER A 172 6.26 8.50 -7.57
N ALA A 173 5.76 9.39 -6.71
CA ALA A 173 5.95 10.83 -6.83
C ALA A 173 7.42 11.24 -6.68
N GLN A 174 8.15 10.61 -5.76
CA GLN A 174 9.59 10.82 -5.57
C GLN A 174 10.39 10.41 -6.82
N LYS A 175 10.10 9.22 -7.39
CA LYS A 175 10.77 8.75 -8.62
C LYS A 175 10.39 9.57 -9.83
N ALA A 176 9.17 10.08 -9.89
CA ALA A 176 8.70 10.99 -10.93
C ALA A 176 9.34 12.40 -10.84
N GLY A 177 10.02 12.70 -9.74
CA GLY A 177 10.63 14.02 -9.50
C GLY A 177 9.59 15.12 -9.34
N ILE A 178 8.42 14.82 -8.79
CA ILE A 178 7.35 15.82 -8.64
C ILE A 178 7.77 16.88 -7.63
N THR A 179 7.64 18.14 -8.04
CA THR A 179 7.96 19.34 -7.25
C THR A 179 6.94 20.44 -7.51
N ALA A 180 7.13 21.59 -6.88
CA ALA A 180 6.31 22.76 -7.12
C ALA A 180 6.32 23.17 -8.61
N GLY A 181 5.14 23.31 -9.19
CA GLY A 181 4.95 23.67 -10.61
C GLY A 181 4.84 22.48 -11.56
N SER A 182 5.08 21.26 -11.14
CA SER A 182 5.02 20.07 -11.99
C SER A 182 3.63 19.88 -12.60
N ARG A 183 3.60 19.41 -13.87
CA ARG A 183 2.44 18.91 -14.61
C ARG A 183 2.56 17.38 -14.69
N VAL A 184 1.58 16.66 -14.19
CA VAL A 184 1.65 15.19 -14.04
C VAL A 184 0.45 14.53 -14.69
N LEU A 185 0.68 13.47 -15.47
CA LEU A 185 -0.35 12.56 -15.95
C LEU A 185 -0.30 11.27 -15.15
N ILE A 186 -1.43 10.85 -14.61
CA ILE A 186 -1.60 9.57 -13.89
C ILE A 186 -2.61 8.73 -14.67
N ALA A 187 -2.22 7.54 -15.10
CA ALA A 187 -3.13 6.58 -15.72
C ALA A 187 -3.69 5.61 -14.68
N GLY A 188 -5.02 5.53 -14.64
CA GLY A 188 -5.77 4.74 -13.66
C GLY A 188 -6.20 5.57 -12.45
N ALA A 189 -7.51 5.56 -12.15
CA ALA A 189 -8.12 6.18 -10.98
C ALA A 189 -8.58 5.13 -9.94
N GLY A 190 -7.85 4.00 -9.85
CA GLY A 190 -7.95 3.04 -8.75
C GLY A 190 -7.29 3.57 -7.47
N PRO A 191 -7.25 2.77 -6.38
CA PRO A 191 -6.69 3.20 -5.10
C PRO A 191 -5.29 3.80 -5.20
N VAL A 192 -4.37 3.17 -5.96
CA VAL A 192 -3.00 3.65 -6.16
C VAL A 192 -2.99 4.98 -6.93
N GLY A 193 -3.81 5.11 -7.99
CA GLY A 193 -3.93 6.37 -8.74
C GLY A 193 -4.46 7.50 -7.89
N ILE A 194 -5.45 7.23 -7.02
CA ILE A 194 -6.04 8.23 -6.11
C ILE A 194 -5.04 8.70 -5.05
N VAL A 195 -4.31 7.79 -4.38
CA VAL A 195 -3.27 8.22 -3.43
C VAL A 195 -2.15 8.97 -4.12
N THR A 196 -1.74 8.54 -5.34
CA THR A 196 -0.72 9.23 -6.13
C THR A 196 -1.17 10.64 -6.54
N THR A 197 -2.45 10.82 -6.87
CA THR A 197 -3.06 12.13 -7.16
C THR A 197 -2.94 13.08 -5.98
N GLN A 198 -3.31 12.62 -4.78
CA GLN A 198 -3.21 13.41 -3.56
C GLN A 198 -1.75 13.75 -3.23
N VAL A 199 -0.84 12.78 -3.35
CA VAL A 199 0.61 12.99 -3.12
C VAL A 199 1.19 13.98 -4.13
N ALA A 200 0.86 13.88 -5.41
CA ALA A 200 1.32 14.82 -6.44
C ALA A 200 0.92 16.26 -6.09
N LYS A 201 -0.32 16.47 -5.66
CA LYS A 201 -0.79 17.78 -5.15
C LYS A 201 -0.03 18.22 -3.90
N ALA A 202 0.17 17.32 -2.93
CA ALA A 202 0.88 17.62 -1.69
C ALA A 202 2.35 17.99 -1.94
N PHE A 203 2.98 17.42 -2.97
CA PHE A 203 4.35 17.72 -3.39
C PHE A 203 4.46 18.99 -4.24
N GLY A 204 3.33 19.61 -4.62
CA GLY A 204 3.30 20.93 -5.27
C GLY A 204 3.02 20.89 -6.77
N ALA A 205 2.58 19.77 -7.33
CA ALA A 205 2.13 19.75 -8.72
C ALA A 205 0.99 20.76 -8.92
N THR A 206 1.12 21.59 -9.95
CA THR A 206 0.10 22.61 -10.29
C THR A 206 -1.00 22.03 -11.18
N GLU A 207 -0.66 21.03 -11.97
CA GLU A 207 -1.61 20.30 -12.80
C GLU A 207 -1.45 18.78 -12.58
N VAL A 208 -2.53 18.13 -12.16
CA VAL A 208 -2.60 16.67 -12.02
C VAL A 208 -3.75 16.19 -12.91
N ILE A 209 -3.39 15.58 -14.04
CA ILE A 209 -4.31 15.01 -15.00
C ILE A 209 -4.46 13.52 -14.67
N VAL A 210 -5.68 13.05 -14.48
CA VAL A 210 -5.95 11.62 -14.26
C VAL A 210 -6.73 11.07 -15.44
N SER A 211 -6.22 9.99 -16.04
CA SER A 211 -6.91 9.28 -17.11
C SER A 211 -7.47 7.95 -16.62
N ASP A 212 -8.76 7.71 -16.91
CA ASP A 212 -9.41 6.42 -16.67
C ASP A 212 -10.55 6.24 -17.68
N ILE A 213 -10.85 5.00 -18.05
CA ILE A 213 -11.95 4.67 -18.96
C ILE A 213 -13.31 4.71 -18.25
N ASP A 214 -13.33 4.58 -16.92
CA ASP A 214 -14.53 4.59 -16.09
C ASP A 214 -14.86 6.03 -15.65
N ALA A 215 -16.04 6.53 -16.02
CA ALA A 215 -16.48 7.88 -15.69
C ALA A 215 -16.65 8.08 -14.17
N ALA A 216 -17.16 7.08 -13.43
CA ALA A 216 -17.33 7.19 -11.98
C ALA A 216 -15.98 7.29 -11.27
N ARG A 217 -14.97 6.57 -11.75
CA ARG A 217 -13.59 6.68 -11.22
C ARG A 217 -12.97 8.03 -11.54
N ARG A 218 -13.23 8.61 -12.72
CA ARG A 218 -12.80 9.98 -13.05
C ARG A 218 -13.41 11.01 -12.10
N ASP A 219 -14.71 10.89 -11.78
CA ASP A 219 -15.38 11.77 -10.81
C ASP A 219 -14.78 11.65 -9.39
N VAL A 220 -14.38 10.45 -9.01
CA VAL A 220 -13.64 10.22 -7.75
C VAL A 220 -12.29 10.93 -7.77
N ALA A 221 -11.52 10.82 -8.85
CA ALA A 221 -10.23 11.48 -8.97
C ALA A 221 -10.31 13.01 -8.80
N LEU A 222 -11.36 13.66 -9.32
CA LEU A 222 -11.61 15.09 -9.10
C LEU A 222 -11.81 15.41 -7.61
N LYS A 223 -12.55 14.57 -6.87
CA LYS A 223 -12.78 14.76 -5.43
C LYS A 223 -11.48 14.68 -4.63
N PHE A 224 -10.52 13.86 -5.08
CA PHE A 224 -9.22 13.68 -4.44
C PHE A 224 -8.11 14.56 -5.03
N GLY A 225 -8.46 15.61 -5.77
CA GLY A 225 -7.53 16.69 -6.13
C GLY A 225 -6.95 16.62 -7.53
N ALA A 226 -7.44 15.75 -8.43
CA ALA A 226 -7.13 15.88 -9.84
C ALA A 226 -7.61 17.25 -10.35
N THR A 227 -6.77 17.93 -11.12
CA THR A 227 -7.14 19.23 -11.73
C THR A 227 -7.95 19.03 -12.99
N THR A 228 -7.71 17.92 -13.68
CA THR A 228 -8.35 17.54 -14.92
C THR A 228 -8.49 16.03 -14.96
N VAL A 229 -9.58 15.53 -15.52
CA VAL A 229 -9.77 14.10 -15.79
C VAL A 229 -10.07 13.89 -17.27
N VAL A 230 -9.58 12.79 -17.84
CA VAL A 230 -9.73 12.50 -19.25
C VAL A 230 -10.12 11.04 -19.49
N ASP A 231 -10.98 10.83 -20.48
CA ASP A 231 -11.17 9.51 -21.08
C ASP A 231 -10.16 9.35 -22.22
N PRO A 232 -9.18 8.44 -22.11
CA PRO A 232 -8.14 8.29 -23.12
C PRO A 232 -8.67 7.75 -24.47
N ARG A 233 -9.92 7.25 -24.51
CA ARG A 233 -10.57 6.81 -25.75
C ARG A 233 -11.14 7.96 -26.55
N GLU A 234 -11.42 9.10 -25.90
CA GLU A 234 -12.06 10.27 -26.48
C GLU A 234 -11.11 11.46 -26.60
N ASN A 235 -10.01 11.47 -25.84
CA ASN A 235 -9.08 12.58 -25.77
C ASN A 235 -7.67 12.15 -26.18
N ASP A 236 -7.00 12.96 -26.97
CA ASP A 236 -5.58 12.75 -27.30
C ASP A 236 -4.68 13.14 -26.13
N ILE A 237 -4.34 12.16 -25.30
CA ILE A 237 -3.42 12.36 -24.16
C ILE A 237 -1.96 12.45 -24.60
N ARG A 238 -1.59 11.99 -25.81
CA ARG A 238 -0.21 11.96 -26.30
C ARG A 238 0.37 13.35 -26.50
N SER A 239 -0.46 14.36 -26.68
CA SER A 239 -0.08 15.76 -26.93
C SER A 239 0.10 16.60 -25.65
N LEU A 240 -0.11 16.05 -24.45
CA LEU A 240 -0.17 16.80 -23.18
C LEU A 240 1.15 17.48 -22.78
N ALA A 241 2.30 16.95 -23.16
CA ALA A 241 3.64 17.47 -22.84
C ALA A 241 3.85 17.67 -21.32
N VAL A 242 3.52 16.64 -20.50
CA VAL A 242 3.67 16.65 -19.04
C VAL A 242 5.12 16.43 -18.60
N ASP A 243 5.47 16.89 -17.39
CA ASP A 243 6.79 16.65 -16.78
C ASP A 243 7.00 15.19 -16.40
N ALA A 244 5.94 14.56 -15.89
CA ALA A 244 5.97 13.17 -15.50
C ALA A 244 4.68 12.43 -15.85
N PHE A 245 4.83 11.16 -16.18
CA PHE A 245 3.75 10.20 -16.34
C PHE A 245 3.91 9.09 -15.32
N ILE A 246 2.83 8.73 -14.62
CA ILE A 246 2.79 7.62 -13.65
C ILE A 246 1.71 6.65 -14.10
N ASP A 247 2.10 5.42 -14.43
CA ASP A 247 1.13 4.36 -14.72
C ASP A 247 0.71 3.66 -13.42
N ALA A 248 -0.54 3.83 -13.04
CA ALA A 248 -1.21 3.11 -11.95
C ALA A 248 -2.30 2.15 -12.47
N SER A 249 -2.34 1.90 -13.78
CA SER A 249 -3.37 1.07 -14.43
C SER A 249 -2.87 -0.31 -14.83
N GLY A 250 -1.59 -0.44 -15.18
CA GLY A 250 -1.01 -1.65 -15.79
C GLY A 250 -1.46 -1.92 -17.23
N ALA A 251 -2.29 -1.03 -17.84
CA ALA A 251 -2.81 -1.24 -19.18
C ALA A 251 -1.76 -0.86 -20.24
N THR A 252 -1.42 -1.81 -21.11
CA THR A 252 -0.42 -1.61 -22.18
C THR A 252 -0.65 -0.34 -22.99
N ALA A 253 -1.90 -0.07 -23.39
CA ALA A 253 -2.23 1.13 -24.16
C ALA A 253 -1.95 2.40 -23.36
N ALA A 254 -2.30 2.43 -22.06
CA ALA A 254 -2.07 3.57 -21.20
C ALA A 254 -0.57 3.86 -21.02
N VAL A 255 0.26 2.82 -20.88
CA VAL A 255 1.72 2.95 -20.80
C VAL A 255 2.28 3.56 -22.08
N ILE A 256 1.88 3.05 -23.25
CA ILE A 256 2.36 3.55 -24.55
C ILE A 256 1.95 5.01 -24.74
N ASP A 257 0.69 5.34 -24.51
CA ASP A 257 0.16 6.69 -24.66
C ASP A 257 0.80 7.67 -23.67
N GLY A 258 1.01 7.21 -22.41
CA GLY A 258 1.69 7.98 -21.39
C GLY A 258 3.14 8.29 -21.74
N ILE A 259 3.89 7.36 -22.33
CA ILE A 259 5.26 7.63 -22.82
C ILE A 259 5.24 8.75 -23.87
N HIS A 260 4.26 8.74 -24.79
CA HIS A 260 4.11 9.80 -25.77
C HIS A 260 3.70 11.14 -25.15
N ALA A 261 2.99 11.14 -24.02
CA ALA A 261 2.53 12.35 -23.34
C ALA A 261 3.65 13.12 -22.63
N VAL A 262 4.81 12.48 -22.36
CA VAL A 262 5.89 13.10 -21.59
C VAL A 262 6.73 14.02 -22.51
N ARG A 263 6.99 15.26 -22.02
CA ARG A 263 7.89 16.21 -22.71
C ARG A 263 9.34 15.71 -22.75
N PRO A 264 10.21 16.27 -23.59
CA PRO A 264 11.66 15.98 -23.56
C PRO A 264 12.26 16.14 -22.15
N ALA A 265 13.16 15.22 -21.78
CA ALA A 265 13.81 15.09 -20.49
C ALA A 265 12.85 14.86 -19.31
N GLY A 266 11.63 14.38 -19.57
CA GLY A 266 10.67 14.05 -18.52
C GLY A 266 10.79 12.60 -18.04
N THR A 267 9.94 12.23 -17.08
CA THR A 267 10.01 10.94 -16.38
C THR A 267 8.75 10.10 -16.58
N VAL A 268 8.94 8.81 -16.80
CA VAL A 268 7.90 7.76 -16.85
C VAL A 268 8.11 6.81 -15.68
N VAL A 269 7.08 6.60 -14.88
CA VAL A 269 7.10 5.71 -13.72
C VAL A 269 6.03 4.62 -13.89
N LEU A 270 6.45 3.37 -13.90
CA LEU A 270 5.57 2.20 -14.01
C LEU A 270 5.30 1.62 -12.62
N VAL A 271 4.03 1.52 -12.24
CA VAL A 271 3.55 1.05 -10.94
C VAL A 271 2.48 -0.04 -11.10
N GLY A 272 1.57 0.13 -12.04
CA GLY A 272 0.46 -0.77 -12.29
C GLY A 272 0.95 -2.17 -12.71
N MET A 273 0.27 -3.20 -12.19
CA MET A 273 0.50 -4.58 -12.63
C MET A 273 -0.29 -4.84 -13.91
N GLY A 274 0.37 -5.34 -14.95
CA GLY A 274 -0.22 -5.62 -16.25
C GLY A 274 0.44 -6.82 -16.92
N ALA A 275 0.54 -6.77 -18.26
CA ALA A 275 1.19 -7.83 -19.04
C ALA A 275 2.70 -7.90 -18.70
N ASP A 276 3.24 -9.14 -18.70
CA ASP A 276 4.67 -9.39 -18.40
C ASP A 276 5.61 -8.71 -19.42
N GLU A 277 5.17 -8.60 -20.68
CA GLU A 277 5.90 -7.96 -21.77
C GLU A 277 5.00 -7.00 -22.55
N ILE A 278 5.51 -5.79 -22.83
CA ILE A 278 4.82 -4.79 -23.64
C ILE A 278 5.77 -4.15 -24.68
N PRO A 279 5.29 -3.80 -25.88
CA PRO A 279 6.09 -3.07 -26.87
C PRO A 279 6.30 -1.62 -26.41
N LEU A 280 7.54 -1.15 -26.42
CA LEU A 280 7.87 0.24 -26.06
C LEU A 280 8.21 1.07 -27.31
N PRO A 281 7.80 2.36 -27.37
CA PRO A 281 8.16 3.28 -28.45
C PRO A 281 9.61 3.79 -28.28
N VAL A 282 10.60 2.91 -28.48
CA VAL A 282 12.03 3.16 -28.23
C VAL A 282 12.52 4.45 -28.87
N PRO A 283 12.18 4.80 -30.15
CA PRO A 283 12.63 6.07 -30.72
C PRO A 283 12.13 7.32 -29.98
N ILE A 284 10.94 7.28 -29.38
CA ILE A 284 10.41 8.39 -28.57
C ILE A 284 11.23 8.53 -27.29
N ILE A 285 11.50 7.41 -26.61
CA ILE A 285 12.30 7.38 -25.37
C ILE A 285 13.69 7.97 -25.65
N GLN A 286 14.36 7.53 -26.72
CA GLN A 286 15.68 7.99 -27.10
C GLN A 286 15.71 9.47 -27.52
N ASN A 287 14.81 9.87 -28.46
CA ASN A 287 14.85 11.21 -29.03
C ASN A 287 14.42 12.29 -28.03
N ARG A 288 13.66 11.92 -26.99
CA ARG A 288 13.27 12.83 -25.92
C ARG A 288 14.08 12.67 -24.65
N GLU A 289 15.08 11.77 -24.63
CA GLU A 289 15.91 11.46 -23.44
C GLU A 289 15.03 11.18 -22.18
N LEU A 290 13.97 10.37 -22.34
CA LEU A 290 13.06 10.10 -21.24
C LEU A 290 13.71 9.20 -20.18
N MET A 291 13.49 9.53 -18.92
CA MET A 291 13.78 8.63 -17.80
C MET A 291 12.63 7.63 -17.65
N LEU A 292 12.90 6.34 -17.88
CA LEU A 292 11.92 5.26 -17.64
C LEU A 292 12.34 4.44 -16.42
N THR A 293 11.47 4.35 -15.43
CA THR A 293 11.72 3.61 -14.19
C THR A 293 10.47 2.89 -13.68
N GLY A 294 10.63 1.96 -12.73
CA GLY A 294 9.54 1.27 -12.06
C GLY A 294 9.52 1.55 -10.56
N VAL A 295 8.38 1.31 -9.95
CA VAL A 295 8.20 1.26 -8.48
C VAL A 295 7.89 -0.16 -8.08
N PHE A 296 8.67 -0.69 -7.13
CA PHE A 296 8.38 -1.95 -6.47
C PHE A 296 8.31 -1.69 -4.97
N ARG A 297 7.09 -1.70 -4.41
CA ARG A 297 6.86 -1.34 -3.02
C ARG A 297 7.41 0.08 -2.71
N TYR A 298 8.13 0.26 -1.61
CA TYR A 298 8.60 1.55 -1.10
C TYR A 298 9.73 1.33 -0.09
N ALA A 299 10.48 2.38 0.19
CA ALA A 299 11.42 2.47 1.30
C ALA A 299 11.44 3.89 1.86
N ASN A 300 11.54 4.03 3.20
CA ASN A 300 11.66 5.31 3.91
C ASN A 300 10.46 6.27 3.70
N THR A 301 9.26 5.77 3.45
CA THR A 301 8.07 6.57 3.10
C THR A 301 7.12 6.81 4.27
N TRP A 302 7.09 5.95 5.30
CA TRP A 302 6.16 6.06 6.44
C TRP A 302 6.20 7.39 7.19
N PRO A 303 7.37 7.96 7.51
CA PRO A 303 7.40 9.28 8.16
C PRO A 303 6.77 10.38 7.31
N ILE A 304 6.91 10.29 5.97
CA ILE A 304 6.27 11.23 5.03
C ILE A 304 4.76 11.00 5.02
N ALA A 305 4.31 9.75 4.95
CA ALA A 305 2.90 9.38 4.99
C ALA A 305 2.22 9.93 6.26
N ALA A 306 2.82 9.67 7.43
CA ALA A 306 2.32 10.17 8.71
C ALA A 306 2.23 11.70 8.74
N ALA A 307 3.25 12.40 8.25
CA ALA A 307 3.26 13.86 8.20
C ALA A 307 2.18 14.42 7.25
N LEU A 308 2.00 13.84 6.08
CA LEU A 308 1.00 14.27 5.09
C LEU A 308 -0.43 14.09 5.61
N VAL A 309 -0.72 12.95 6.21
CA VAL A 309 -2.05 12.64 6.76
C VAL A 309 -2.33 13.50 7.98
N ALA A 310 -1.40 13.62 8.93
CA ALA A 310 -1.57 14.46 10.12
C ALA A 310 -1.75 15.94 9.78
N ALA A 311 -1.15 16.41 8.68
CA ALA A 311 -1.31 17.77 8.18
C ALA A 311 -2.58 17.99 7.33
N GLY A 312 -3.42 16.97 7.14
CA GLY A 312 -4.62 17.03 6.30
C GLY A 312 -4.33 17.25 4.80
N ARG A 313 -3.10 16.93 4.35
CA ARG A 313 -2.70 17.06 2.94
C ARG A 313 -3.12 15.85 2.10
N VAL A 314 -3.41 14.74 2.75
CA VAL A 314 -3.91 13.49 2.18
C VAL A 314 -5.08 13.02 3.04
N ASP A 315 -6.20 12.73 2.40
CA ASP A 315 -7.42 12.19 3.01
C ASP A 315 -7.54 10.71 2.67
N LEU A 316 -7.23 9.86 3.63
CA LEU A 316 -7.35 8.40 3.49
C LEU A 316 -8.69 7.88 4.02
N ASP A 317 -9.29 8.55 5.02
CA ASP A 317 -10.56 8.14 5.58
C ASP A 317 -11.68 8.15 4.53
N SER A 318 -11.73 9.19 3.70
CA SER A 318 -12.72 9.29 2.60
C SER A 318 -12.51 8.26 1.48
N MET A 319 -11.34 7.60 1.43
CA MET A 319 -11.11 6.50 0.48
C MET A 319 -11.78 5.20 0.95
N VAL A 320 -12.05 5.03 2.25
CA VAL A 320 -12.68 3.83 2.81
C VAL A 320 -14.17 3.84 2.50
N THR A 321 -14.57 3.09 1.50
CA THR A 321 -15.97 3.05 1.01
C THR A 321 -16.73 1.81 1.44
N ALA A 322 -16.04 0.77 1.91
CA ALA A 322 -16.65 -0.47 2.38
C ALA A 322 -15.90 -1.04 3.60
N ARG A 323 -16.65 -1.54 4.58
CA ARG A 323 -16.12 -2.12 5.82
C ARG A 323 -16.68 -3.51 6.00
N PHE A 324 -15.81 -4.44 6.42
CA PHE A 324 -16.13 -5.84 6.62
C PHE A 324 -15.54 -6.30 7.94
N SER A 325 -16.13 -7.33 8.57
CA SER A 325 -15.50 -7.99 9.72
C SER A 325 -14.39 -8.95 9.25
N LEU A 326 -13.58 -9.47 10.20
CA LEU A 326 -12.57 -10.48 9.88
C LEU A 326 -13.19 -11.75 9.25
N GLU A 327 -14.39 -12.13 9.70
CA GLU A 327 -15.16 -13.26 9.16
C GLU A 327 -15.61 -13.02 7.72
N GLN A 328 -15.83 -11.77 7.35
CA GLN A 328 -16.24 -11.33 6.01
C GLN A 328 -15.06 -11.00 5.08
N SER A 329 -13.86 -11.48 5.39
CA SER A 329 -12.67 -11.17 4.55
C SER A 329 -12.83 -11.64 3.10
N GLN A 330 -13.57 -12.73 2.86
CA GLN A 330 -13.83 -13.21 1.50
C GLN A 330 -14.68 -12.22 0.70
N GLU A 331 -15.72 -11.65 1.32
CA GLU A 331 -16.56 -10.61 0.72
C GLU A 331 -15.76 -9.33 0.47
N ALA A 332 -14.84 -9.00 1.37
CA ALA A 332 -13.95 -7.85 1.23
C ALA A 332 -13.01 -7.97 0.02
N LEU A 333 -12.51 -9.19 -0.29
CA LEU A 333 -11.63 -9.46 -1.42
C LEU A 333 -12.29 -9.28 -2.80
N VAL A 334 -13.60 -9.22 -2.86
CA VAL A 334 -14.38 -9.01 -4.10
C VAL A 334 -15.12 -7.66 -4.11
N ALA A 335 -14.85 -6.81 -3.13
CA ALA A 335 -15.54 -5.52 -2.96
C ALA A 335 -15.18 -4.49 -4.06
N ASP A 336 -14.10 -4.68 -4.79
CA ASP A 336 -13.72 -3.88 -5.97
C ASP A 336 -14.76 -3.94 -7.09
N ARG A 337 -15.61 -4.99 -7.10
CA ARG A 337 -16.74 -5.19 -8.03
C ARG A 337 -17.98 -4.40 -7.64
N ILE A 338 -18.01 -3.80 -6.44
CA ILE A 338 -19.14 -2.98 -5.97
C ILE A 338 -19.04 -1.61 -6.65
N PRO A 339 -20.07 -1.13 -7.36
CA PRO A 339 -20.05 0.18 -7.98
C PRO A 339 -19.77 1.30 -6.97
N GLY A 340 -18.80 2.17 -7.28
CA GLY A 340 -18.37 3.26 -6.41
C GLY A 340 -17.40 2.86 -5.30
N SER A 341 -17.01 1.58 -5.21
CA SER A 341 -15.97 1.15 -4.28
C SER A 341 -14.60 1.72 -4.68
N ILE A 342 -13.94 2.36 -3.70
CA ILE A 342 -12.56 2.82 -3.82
C ILE A 342 -11.66 1.87 -3.06
N LYS A 343 -11.94 1.73 -1.73
CA LYS A 343 -11.13 0.91 -0.84
C LYS A 343 -12.02 0.17 0.16
N ALA A 344 -11.85 -1.15 0.22
CA ALA A 344 -12.42 -1.98 1.26
C ALA A 344 -11.43 -2.11 2.42
N VAL A 345 -11.93 -2.13 3.65
CA VAL A 345 -11.16 -2.35 4.88
C VAL A 345 -11.83 -3.44 5.71
N VAL A 346 -11.05 -4.37 6.22
CA VAL A 346 -11.46 -5.37 7.20
C VAL A 346 -11.19 -4.83 8.59
N ILE A 347 -12.24 -4.70 9.41
CA ILE A 347 -12.16 -4.32 10.82
C ILE A 347 -12.00 -5.61 11.64
N VAL A 348 -10.82 -5.79 12.24
CA VAL A 348 -10.46 -7.00 13.00
C VAL A 348 -10.84 -6.84 14.46
N ALA A 349 -10.59 -5.69 15.05
CA ALA A 349 -10.99 -5.37 16.42
C ALA A 349 -11.70 -4.02 16.45
N GLU A 350 -12.80 -3.96 17.19
CA GLU A 350 -13.52 -2.72 17.48
C GLU A 350 -13.03 -2.11 18.81
N GLY A 351 -13.05 -0.79 18.89
CA GLY A 351 -12.71 -0.04 20.10
C GLY A 351 -11.20 0.13 20.33
N ASP A 352 -10.88 0.93 21.33
CA ASP A 352 -9.50 1.22 21.78
C ASP A 352 -8.90 0.08 22.63
#